data_2595445a8e4908c153bbcfea9e5945c2
#
_entry.id   2595445a8e4908c153bbcfea9e5945c2
#
_cell.length_a   1.000
_cell.length_b   1.000
_cell.length_c   1.000
_cell.angle_alpha   90.00
_cell.angle_beta   90.00
_cell.angle_gamma   90.00
#
_symmetry.space_group_name_H-M   'P 1'
#
loop_
_entity.id
_entity.type
_entity.pdbx_description
1 polymer ?
#
loop_
_entity_poly.entity_id
_entity_poly.type
_entity_poly.pdbx_seq_one_letter_code
_entity_poly.pdbx_strand_id
1 'polypeptide(L)'
;DGKDHINNYMISSGDYGVTWTASTHRVELDGDESKIVELNNGDLLMSIRNKGLRRFNTSSDKGKTWKTAYSQTDLPDPNCDGDIIRYTSTLDGFDKNRLLHTIPFAADRSNVSVLLSTDEGATWPIRKTIFPGSSAYSSITVLPDGTMGIYYENGENSIYQMYFVRFSLDWLTDGKDTYVPSKGNQKKLKVNKKK
;
A
#
# COMPACT_ATOMS: atom_id res chain seq x y z
N ASP A 1 29.83 -13.24 -0.08
CA ASP A 1 29.57 -14.66 -0.26
C ASP A 1 29.64 -15.10 -1.74
N GLY A 2 29.92 -14.15 -2.66
CA GLY A 2 30.07 -14.41 -4.10
C GLY A 2 28.75 -14.70 -4.83
N LYS A 3 27.61 -14.40 -4.25
CA LYS A 3 26.28 -14.50 -4.87
C LYS A 3 25.80 -13.15 -5.34
N ASP A 4 25.04 -13.12 -6.42
CA ASP A 4 24.29 -11.95 -6.83
C ASP A 4 23.11 -11.75 -5.87
N HIS A 5 22.99 -10.52 -5.34
CA HIS A 5 21.92 -10.13 -4.44
C HIS A 5 21.06 -9.04 -5.07
N ILE A 6 19.75 -9.19 -4.99
CA ILE A 6 18.80 -8.10 -5.27
C ILE A 6 18.67 -7.28 -3.98
N ASN A 7 18.82 -5.96 -4.08
CA ASN A 7 18.76 -5.07 -2.93
C ASN A 7 17.75 -3.96 -3.15
N ASN A 8 16.98 -3.63 -2.12
CA ASN A 8 16.13 -2.47 -2.14
C ASN A 8 16.92 -1.21 -1.78
N TYR A 9 16.71 -0.16 -2.55
CA TYR A 9 17.14 1.20 -2.27
C TYR A 9 15.96 2.14 -2.41
N MET A 10 16.03 3.27 -1.71
CA MET A 10 15.04 4.34 -1.82
C MET A 10 15.60 5.48 -2.66
N ILE A 11 14.76 6.07 -3.50
CA ILE A 11 15.00 7.40 -4.07
C ILE A 11 13.96 8.37 -3.51
N SER A 12 14.35 9.59 -3.25
CA SER A 12 13.49 10.63 -2.71
C SER A 12 13.74 11.99 -3.32
N SER A 13 12.70 12.82 -3.34
CA SER A 13 12.77 14.21 -3.73
C SER A 13 12.23 15.07 -2.59
N GLY A 14 12.92 16.15 -2.25
CA GLY A 14 12.44 17.15 -1.29
C GLY A 14 11.87 18.41 -1.95
N ASP A 15 11.79 18.45 -3.26
CA ASP A 15 11.42 19.61 -4.07
C ASP A 15 10.41 19.27 -5.19
N TYR A 16 9.48 18.38 -4.89
CA TYR A 16 8.39 17.95 -5.79
C TYR A 16 8.89 17.34 -7.12
N GLY A 17 9.99 16.59 -7.08
CA GLY A 17 10.50 15.85 -8.22
C GLY A 17 11.46 16.61 -9.11
N VAL A 18 11.90 17.81 -8.73
CA VAL A 18 12.91 18.59 -9.47
C VAL A 18 14.29 17.95 -9.33
N THR A 19 14.65 17.54 -8.11
CA THR A 19 15.88 16.79 -7.84
C THR A 19 15.59 15.50 -7.09
N TRP A 20 16.42 14.47 -7.28
CA TRP A 20 16.28 13.16 -6.68
C TRP A 20 17.57 12.71 -6.01
N THR A 21 17.45 12.09 -4.86
CA THR A 21 18.57 11.52 -4.10
C THR A 21 18.32 10.06 -3.83
N ALA A 22 19.29 9.21 -4.10
CA ALA A 22 19.27 7.80 -3.72
C ALA A 22 19.77 7.63 -2.28
N SER A 23 19.17 6.69 -1.55
CA SER A 23 19.67 6.30 -0.24
C SER A 23 21.07 5.69 -0.36
N THR A 24 21.95 6.02 0.60
CA THR A 24 23.32 5.49 0.66
C THR A 24 23.35 4.07 1.24
N HIS A 25 22.32 3.69 1.98
CA HIS A 25 22.18 2.39 2.60
C HIS A 25 21.03 1.64 1.93
N ARG A 26 21.22 0.34 1.73
CA ARG A 26 20.13 -0.54 1.30
C ARG A 26 19.05 -0.62 2.37
N VAL A 27 17.82 -0.80 1.94
CA VAL A 27 16.67 -1.03 2.82
C VAL A 27 16.67 -2.47 3.31
N GLU A 28 16.91 -3.40 2.40
CA GLU A 28 16.91 -4.83 2.68
C GLU A 28 17.88 -5.56 1.76
N LEU A 29 18.57 -6.57 2.30
CA LEU A 29 19.35 -7.55 1.54
C LEU A 29 18.39 -8.61 1.00
N ASP A 30 18.55 -9.00 -0.26
CA ASP A 30 17.66 -9.91 -0.97
C ASP A 30 16.20 -9.44 -0.98
N GLY A 31 16.01 -8.13 -0.90
CA GLY A 31 14.70 -7.50 -1.11
C GLY A 31 14.37 -7.43 -2.60
N ASP A 32 13.07 -7.48 -2.88
CA ASP A 32 12.51 -7.45 -4.25
C ASP A 32 11.59 -6.23 -4.41
N GLU A 33 10.65 -6.26 -5.33
CA GLU A 33 9.68 -5.19 -5.59
C GLU A 33 9.07 -4.65 -4.30
N SER A 34 9.01 -3.34 -4.17
CA SER A 34 8.62 -2.71 -2.92
C SER A 34 7.93 -1.37 -3.13
N LYS A 35 7.09 -1.00 -2.17
CA LYS A 35 6.38 0.28 -2.12
C LYS A 35 6.56 0.91 -0.74
N ILE A 36 6.58 2.24 -0.71
CA ILE A 36 6.77 3.03 0.52
C ILE A 36 5.53 3.86 0.80
N VAL A 37 5.18 3.96 2.09
CA VAL A 37 4.20 4.92 2.59
C VAL A 37 4.78 5.69 3.77
N GLU A 38 4.47 6.99 3.87
CA GLU A 38 4.78 7.79 5.05
C GLU A 38 3.69 7.60 6.11
N LEU A 39 4.13 7.35 7.34
CA LEU A 39 3.28 7.20 8.53
C LEU A 39 2.99 8.56 9.17
N ASN A 40 1.95 8.66 9.98
CA ASN A 40 1.56 9.93 10.59
C ASN A 40 2.58 10.51 11.59
N ASN A 41 3.50 9.70 12.09
CA ASN A 41 4.62 10.16 12.92
C ASN A 41 5.83 10.63 12.10
N GLY A 42 5.76 10.57 10.76
CA GLY A 42 6.84 10.90 9.84
C GLY A 42 7.81 9.78 9.54
N ASP A 43 7.63 8.59 10.14
CA ASP A 43 8.40 7.40 9.77
C ASP A 43 7.99 6.91 8.37
N LEU A 44 8.87 6.18 7.72
CA LEU A 44 8.57 5.49 6.47
C LEU A 44 8.33 4.00 6.75
N LEU A 45 7.33 3.44 6.11
CA LEU A 45 7.06 2.00 6.08
C LEU A 45 7.22 1.50 4.65
N MET A 46 8.14 0.56 4.43
CA MET A 46 8.31 -0.11 3.14
C MET A 46 7.71 -1.52 3.22
N SER A 47 6.83 -1.83 2.29
CA SER A 47 6.29 -3.16 2.04
C SER A 47 7.11 -3.82 0.95
N ILE A 48 7.68 -4.99 1.21
CA ILE A 48 8.69 -5.65 0.38
C ILE A 48 8.17 -7.04 -0.02
N ARG A 49 8.18 -7.31 -1.33
CA ARG A 49 7.89 -8.63 -1.88
C ARG A 49 8.83 -9.69 -1.29
N ASN A 50 8.26 -10.81 -0.88
CA ASN A 50 8.99 -11.92 -0.30
C ASN A 50 8.24 -13.24 -0.57
N LYS A 51 8.90 -14.35 -0.41
CA LYS A 51 8.26 -15.66 -0.50
C LYS A 51 7.81 -16.13 0.88
N GLY A 52 6.52 -16.45 1.00
CA GLY A 52 5.92 -16.99 2.23
C GLY A 52 5.12 -15.95 3.00
N LEU A 53 5.77 -14.94 3.57
CA LEU A 53 5.13 -13.86 4.33
C LEU A 53 5.64 -12.51 3.85
N ARG A 54 4.73 -11.53 3.76
CA ARG A 54 5.09 -10.15 3.39
C ARG A 54 6.08 -9.58 4.39
N ARG A 55 7.15 -8.96 3.89
CA ARG A 55 8.16 -8.29 4.70
C ARG A 55 7.92 -6.79 4.75
N PHE A 56 8.26 -6.22 5.89
CA PHE A 56 8.23 -4.78 6.09
C PHE A 56 9.54 -4.30 6.70
N ASN A 57 9.92 -3.08 6.37
CA ASN A 57 11.00 -2.36 7.04
C ASN A 57 10.60 -0.92 7.30
N THR A 58 11.15 -0.32 8.34
CA THR A 58 10.83 1.05 8.75
C THR A 58 12.08 1.91 8.86
N SER A 59 11.91 3.19 8.55
CA SER A 59 12.91 4.24 8.76
C SER A 59 12.31 5.40 9.53
N SER A 60 13.02 5.90 10.55
CA SER A 60 12.62 7.07 11.33
C SER A 60 13.46 8.33 11.05
N ASP A 61 14.28 8.29 10.00
CA ASP A 61 15.19 9.37 9.62
C ASP A 61 15.06 9.76 8.13
N LYS A 62 13.84 9.60 7.58
CA LYS A 62 13.49 9.90 6.18
C LYS A 62 14.26 9.02 5.17
N GLY A 63 14.46 7.76 5.53
CA GLY A 63 15.08 6.77 4.64
C GLY A 63 16.59 6.78 4.60
N LYS A 64 17.27 7.52 5.48
CA LYS A 64 18.74 7.51 5.55
C LYS A 64 19.24 6.18 6.10
N THR A 65 18.58 5.67 7.13
CA THR A 65 18.83 4.34 7.70
C THR A 65 17.53 3.56 7.86
N TRP A 66 17.62 2.24 7.87
CA TRP A 66 16.50 1.32 7.98
C TRP A 66 16.73 0.35 9.12
N LYS A 67 15.65 -0.03 9.79
CA LYS A 67 15.69 -1.04 10.85
C LYS A 67 15.88 -2.44 10.24
N THR A 68 15.89 -3.47 11.08
CA THR A 68 15.81 -4.85 10.61
C THR A 68 14.41 -5.12 10.08
N ALA A 69 14.33 -5.67 8.86
CA ALA A 69 13.05 -6.06 8.27
C ALA A 69 12.40 -7.19 9.07
N TYR A 70 11.08 -7.19 9.12
CA TYR A 70 10.27 -8.20 9.80
C TYR A 70 9.18 -8.73 8.87
N SER A 71 8.75 -9.96 9.10
CA SER A 71 7.65 -10.57 8.38
C SER A 71 6.34 -10.43 9.16
N GLN A 72 5.28 -10.07 8.46
CA GLN A 72 3.93 -10.01 9.03
C GLN A 72 3.33 -11.41 9.04
N THR A 73 3.11 -11.98 10.22
CA THR A 73 2.78 -13.40 10.38
C THR A 73 1.44 -13.83 9.80
N ASP A 74 0.51 -12.89 9.62
CA ASP A 74 -0.83 -13.13 9.09
C ASP A 74 -1.03 -12.58 7.67
N LEU A 75 0.07 -12.22 6.98
CA LEU A 75 0.07 -11.65 5.65
C LEU A 75 0.87 -12.55 4.68
N PRO A 76 0.22 -13.55 4.05
CA PRO A 76 0.88 -14.40 3.07
C PRO A 76 1.37 -13.57 1.87
N ASP A 77 2.53 -13.96 1.34
CA ASP A 77 3.09 -13.38 0.13
C ASP A 77 3.51 -14.51 -0.83
N PRO A 78 2.83 -14.66 -1.96
CA PRO A 78 3.15 -15.68 -2.96
C PRO A 78 4.33 -15.29 -3.85
N ASN A 79 5.28 -14.52 -3.34
CA ASN A 79 6.35 -13.94 -4.13
C ASN A 79 5.79 -13.06 -5.26
N CYS A 80 4.99 -12.05 -4.89
CA CYS A 80 4.29 -11.19 -5.82
C CYS A 80 4.40 -9.71 -5.43
N ASP A 81 4.37 -8.81 -6.41
CA ASP A 81 4.25 -7.38 -6.11
C ASP A 81 2.91 -7.10 -5.40
N GLY A 82 2.90 -6.06 -4.60
CA GLY A 82 1.76 -5.54 -3.89
C GLY A 82 1.92 -4.05 -3.66
N ASP A 83 0.82 -3.35 -3.48
CA ASP A 83 0.85 -1.91 -3.30
C ASP A 83 0.44 -1.52 -1.88
N ILE A 84 1.01 -0.43 -1.36
CA ILE A 84 0.65 0.16 -0.07
C ILE A 84 0.51 1.67 -0.23
N ILE A 85 -0.61 2.23 0.22
CA ILE A 85 -0.86 3.66 0.14
C ILE A 85 -1.52 4.21 1.41
N ARG A 86 -1.36 5.52 1.65
CA ARG A 86 -2.16 6.28 2.59
C ARG A 86 -3.54 6.54 2.00
N TYR A 87 -4.61 6.05 2.67
CA TYR A 87 -5.98 6.34 2.29
C TYR A 87 -6.48 7.63 2.93
N THR A 88 -6.36 7.74 4.24
CA THR A 88 -6.72 8.94 5.00
C THR A 88 -5.75 9.21 6.13
N SER A 89 -5.57 10.49 6.48
CA SER A 89 -4.72 10.93 7.59
C SER A 89 -5.42 11.99 8.43
N THR A 90 -5.33 11.88 9.74
CA THR A 90 -5.82 12.90 10.65
C THR A 90 -5.04 14.21 10.52
N LEU A 91 -3.79 14.16 10.03
CA LEU A 91 -3.00 15.35 9.71
C LEU A 91 -3.60 16.14 8.53
N ASP A 92 -4.28 15.45 7.61
CA ASP A 92 -4.99 16.06 6.49
C ASP A 92 -6.44 16.43 6.82
N GLY A 93 -6.84 16.31 8.09
CA GLY A 93 -8.16 16.66 8.59
C GLY A 93 -9.23 15.60 8.40
N PHE A 94 -8.86 14.36 8.11
CA PHE A 94 -9.76 13.21 8.12
C PHE A 94 -10.07 12.76 9.56
N ASP A 95 -11.08 11.91 9.69
CA ASP A 95 -11.55 11.38 10.98
C ASP A 95 -10.61 10.32 11.58
N LYS A 96 -9.95 9.54 10.71
CA LYS A 96 -9.07 8.42 11.09
C LYS A 96 -7.86 8.32 10.16
N ASN A 97 -6.81 7.72 10.69
CA ASN A 97 -5.69 7.24 9.88
C ASN A 97 -6.05 5.89 9.26
N ARG A 98 -5.84 5.76 7.96
CA ARG A 98 -6.05 4.47 7.27
C ARG A 98 -4.96 4.25 6.24
N LEU A 99 -4.38 3.05 6.24
CA LEU A 99 -3.54 2.54 5.17
C LEU A 99 -4.28 1.46 4.40
N LEU A 100 -4.04 1.38 3.10
CA LEU A 100 -4.50 0.29 2.24
C LEU A 100 -3.30 -0.49 1.74
N HIS A 101 -3.46 -1.80 1.64
CA HIS A 101 -2.48 -2.69 1.03
C HIS A 101 -3.20 -3.64 0.06
N THR A 102 -2.59 -3.92 -1.07
CA THR A 102 -3.11 -4.90 -2.04
C THR A 102 -2.08 -5.97 -2.32
N ILE A 103 -2.52 -7.22 -2.38
CA ILE A 103 -1.68 -8.39 -2.64
C ILE A 103 -2.57 -9.59 -2.99
N PRO A 104 -2.12 -10.57 -3.76
CA PRO A 104 -2.72 -11.90 -3.77
C PRO A 104 -2.64 -12.50 -2.36
N PHE A 105 -3.79 -12.64 -1.68
CA PHE A 105 -3.85 -13.04 -0.29
C PHE A 105 -3.98 -14.57 -0.17
N ALA A 106 -2.94 -15.27 -0.61
CA ALA A 106 -2.85 -16.74 -0.62
C ALA A 106 -1.37 -17.17 -0.62
N ALA A 107 -1.14 -18.48 -0.52
CA ALA A 107 0.21 -19.04 -0.65
C ALA A 107 0.70 -19.09 -2.11
N ASP A 108 -0.22 -18.96 -3.05
CA ASP A 108 0.02 -18.86 -4.50
C ASP A 108 -0.49 -17.52 -5.04
N ARG A 109 -0.27 -17.26 -6.32
CA ARG A 109 -0.75 -16.04 -7.00
C ARG A 109 -2.24 -16.13 -7.29
N SER A 110 -3.04 -16.04 -6.24
CA SER A 110 -4.49 -16.05 -6.29
C SER A 110 -5.12 -15.14 -5.24
N ASN A 111 -6.42 -14.88 -5.36
CA ASN A 111 -7.20 -14.13 -4.39
C ASN A 111 -6.68 -12.71 -4.15
N VAL A 112 -6.47 -11.93 -5.24
CA VAL A 112 -6.10 -10.52 -5.07
C VAL A 112 -7.09 -9.83 -4.14
N SER A 113 -6.55 -9.24 -3.08
CA SER A 113 -7.32 -8.71 -1.96
C SER A 113 -6.87 -7.31 -1.60
N VAL A 114 -7.78 -6.54 -1.02
CA VAL A 114 -7.49 -5.26 -0.38
C VAL A 114 -7.55 -5.43 1.13
N LEU A 115 -6.54 -4.94 1.81
CA LEU A 115 -6.41 -4.94 3.25
C LEU A 115 -6.44 -3.50 3.76
N LEU A 116 -7.01 -3.30 4.94
CA LEU A 116 -7.07 -2.00 5.61
C LEU A 116 -6.46 -2.10 7.00
N SER A 117 -5.57 -1.16 7.29
CA SER A 117 -5.00 -0.91 8.62
C SER A 117 -5.46 0.45 9.15
N THR A 118 -5.75 0.54 10.44
CA THR A 118 -6.04 1.79 11.16
C THR A 118 -5.03 2.09 12.25
N ASP A 119 -3.96 1.31 12.32
CA ASP A 119 -2.87 1.39 13.31
C ASP A 119 -1.49 1.55 12.66
N GLU A 120 -1.44 2.28 11.52
CA GLU A 120 -0.21 2.61 10.80
C GLU A 120 0.54 1.37 10.28
N GLY A 121 -0.19 0.31 9.90
CA GLY A 121 0.36 -0.91 9.32
C GLY A 121 0.85 -1.94 10.34
N ALA A 122 0.60 -1.71 11.64
CA ALA A 122 0.93 -2.71 12.67
C ALA A 122 0.07 -3.97 12.53
N THR A 123 -1.21 -3.81 12.20
CA THR A 123 -2.13 -4.92 11.89
C THR A 123 -3.01 -4.63 10.67
N TRP A 124 -3.55 -5.69 10.06
CA TRP A 124 -4.39 -5.64 8.87
C TRP A 124 -5.70 -6.44 9.07
N PRO A 125 -6.55 -6.04 10.03
CA PRO A 125 -7.71 -6.85 10.46
C PRO A 125 -8.85 -6.88 9.43
N ILE A 126 -8.94 -5.87 8.55
CA ILE A 126 -9.99 -5.80 7.52
C ILE A 126 -9.36 -6.25 6.20
N ARG A 127 -9.99 -7.25 5.58
CA ARG A 127 -9.53 -7.88 4.34
C ARG A 127 -10.71 -8.21 3.47
N LYS A 128 -10.62 -7.91 2.18
CA LYS A 128 -11.66 -8.28 1.23
C LYS A 128 -11.06 -8.67 -0.11
N THR A 129 -11.39 -9.87 -0.56
CA THR A 129 -10.99 -10.38 -1.87
C THR A 129 -11.74 -9.65 -2.96
N ILE A 130 -11.01 -9.09 -3.91
CA ILE A 130 -11.53 -8.45 -5.11
C ILE A 130 -11.86 -9.50 -6.17
N PHE A 131 -10.96 -10.46 -6.35
CA PHE A 131 -11.14 -11.55 -7.29
C PHE A 131 -10.70 -12.88 -6.68
N PRO A 132 -11.61 -13.86 -6.53
CA PRO A 132 -11.30 -15.18 -5.96
C PRO A 132 -10.80 -16.13 -7.06
N GLY A 133 -9.57 -15.95 -7.50
CA GLY A 133 -8.98 -16.78 -8.55
C GLY A 133 -7.55 -16.38 -8.84
N SER A 134 -6.96 -16.97 -9.88
CA SER A 134 -5.59 -16.69 -10.30
C SER A 134 -5.42 -15.20 -10.58
N SER A 135 -4.50 -14.58 -9.86
CA SER A 135 -4.23 -13.15 -9.90
C SER A 135 -2.80 -12.88 -9.47
N ALA A 136 -2.24 -11.77 -9.93
CA ALA A 136 -0.85 -11.44 -9.63
C ALA A 136 -0.70 -9.97 -9.19
N TYR A 137 -0.03 -9.15 -9.96
CA TYR A 137 0.30 -7.78 -9.60
C TYR A 137 -0.94 -6.89 -9.43
N SER A 138 -0.83 -5.93 -8.56
CA SER A 138 -1.91 -4.96 -8.32
C SER A 138 -1.37 -3.60 -7.94
N SER A 139 -2.12 -2.56 -8.31
CA SER A 139 -1.88 -1.18 -7.88
C SER A 139 -3.19 -0.54 -7.44
N ILE A 140 -3.16 0.23 -6.36
CA ILE A 140 -4.34 0.86 -5.79
C ILE A 140 -4.19 2.38 -5.76
N THR A 141 -5.28 3.09 -5.93
CA THR A 141 -5.33 4.55 -5.82
C THR A 141 -6.59 5.02 -5.10
N VAL A 142 -6.55 6.22 -4.55
CA VAL A 142 -7.71 6.91 -3.98
C VAL A 142 -8.23 7.92 -4.99
N LEU A 143 -9.51 7.82 -5.31
CA LEU A 143 -10.18 8.74 -6.22
C LEU A 143 -10.66 9.99 -5.49
N PRO A 144 -10.90 11.12 -6.20
CA PRO A 144 -11.25 12.39 -5.58
C PRO A 144 -12.50 12.39 -4.71
N ASP A 145 -13.40 11.45 -4.92
CA ASP A 145 -14.62 11.27 -4.13
C ASP A 145 -14.46 10.35 -2.91
N GLY A 146 -13.23 9.87 -2.66
CA GLY A 146 -12.91 8.97 -1.56
C GLY A 146 -13.16 7.49 -1.87
N THR A 147 -13.61 7.13 -3.06
CA THR A 147 -13.63 5.73 -3.48
C THR A 147 -12.22 5.28 -3.85
N MET A 148 -12.01 3.98 -3.87
CA MET A 148 -10.74 3.36 -4.22
C MET A 148 -10.83 2.72 -5.60
N GLY A 149 -9.76 2.83 -6.38
CA GLY A 149 -9.58 2.11 -7.64
C GLY A 149 -8.42 1.14 -7.53
N ILE A 150 -8.64 -0.12 -7.87
CA ILE A 150 -7.57 -1.12 -8.00
C ILE A 150 -7.45 -1.57 -9.45
N TYR A 151 -6.23 -1.58 -9.94
CA TYR A 151 -5.85 -2.17 -11.22
C TYR A 151 -5.05 -3.43 -10.93
N TYR A 152 -5.44 -4.58 -11.48
CA TYR A 152 -4.84 -5.84 -11.14
C TYR A 152 -4.79 -6.82 -12.31
N GLU A 153 -3.85 -7.74 -12.24
CA GLU A 153 -3.69 -8.86 -13.14
C GLU A 153 -4.59 -10.02 -12.75
N ASN A 154 -5.31 -10.58 -13.73
CA ASN A 154 -6.14 -11.75 -13.60
C ASN A 154 -5.84 -12.71 -14.75
N GLY A 155 -5.68 -13.99 -14.46
CA GLY A 155 -5.43 -15.01 -15.49
C GLY A 155 -4.58 -16.16 -14.97
N GLU A 156 -4.53 -17.22 -15.76
CA GLU A 156 -3.78 -18.44 -15.48
C GLU A 156 -2.55 -18.55 -16.37
N ASN A 157 -1.57 -19.36 -15.93
CA ASN A 157 -0.37 -19.72 -16.70
C ASN A 157 0.44 -18.50 -17.19
N SER A 158 0.51 -17.44 -16.37
CA SER A 158 1.18 -16.18 -16.70
C SER A 158 0.59 -15.44 -17.92
N ILE A 159 -0.61 -15.78 -18.33
CA ILE A 159 -1.39 -15.05 -19.35
C ILE A 159 -2.40 -14.18 -18.63
N TYR A 160 -1.93 -12.99 -18.23
CA TYR A 160 -2.74 -12.08 -17.44
C TYR A 160 -3.56 -11.13 -18.30
N GLN A 161 -4.81 -10.91 -17.88
CA GLN A 161 -5.67 -9.83 -18.33
C GLN A 161 -5.70 -8.75 -17.25
N MET A 162 -5.83 -7.50 -17.66
CA MET A 162 -5.84 -6.38 -16.74
C MET A 162 -7.26 -5.91 -16.46
N TYR A 163 -7.61 -5.79 -15.20
CA TYR A 163 -8.93 -5.34 -14.76
C TYR A 163 -8.81 -4.13 -13.85
N PHE A 164 -9.78 -3.23 -13.97
CA PHE A 164 -9.97 -2.12 -13.07
C PHE A 164 -11.28 -2.28 -12.32
N VAL A 165 -11.22 -2.20 -10.99
CA VAL A 165 -12.39 -2.24 -10.11
C VAL A 165 -12.41 -1.01 -9.22
N ARG A 166 -13.60 -0.42 -9.06
CA ARG A 166 -13.85 0.70 -8.16
C ARG A 166 -14.78 0.28 -7.04
N PHE A 167 -14.47 0.68 -5.81
CA PHE A 167 -15.26 0.34 -4.61
C PHE A 167 -15.16 1.43 -3.54
N SER A 168 -16.08 1.38 -2.55
CA SER A 168 -16.12 2.32 -1.42
C SER A 168 -15.50 1.71 -0.16
N LEU A 169 -15.20 2.56 0.82
CA LEU A 169 -14.79 2.13 2.16
C LEU A 169 -15.89 1.30 2.84
N ASP A 170 -17.14 1.71 2.67
CA ASP A 170 -18.31 1.01 3.19
C ASP A 170 -18.39 -0.43 2.65
N TRP A 171 -18.19 -0.62 1.34
CA TRP A 171 -18.11 -1.94 0.76
C TRP A 171 -16.94 -2.76 1.31
N LEU A 172 -15.74 -2.16 1.42
CA LEU A 172 -14.53 -2.84 1.93
C LEU A 172 -14.72 -3.33 3.36
N THR A 173 -15.43 -2.57 4.17
CA THR A 173 -15.58 -2.80 5.61
C THR A 173 -16.91 -3.46 6.00
N ASP A 174 -17.74 -3.88 5.05
CA ASP A 174 -19.09 -4.41 5.29
C ASP A 174 -19.96 -3.45 6.13
N GLY A 175 -19.90 -2.15 5.79
CA GLY A 175 -20.66 -1.10 6.47
C GLY A 175 -20.13 -0.69 7.85
N LYS A 176 -18.97 -1.21 8.29
CA LYS A 176 -18.41 -0.89 9.61
C LYS A 176 -17.63 0.42 9.66
N ASP A 177 -17.24 0.93 8.51
CA ASP A 177 -16.54 2.21 8.38
C ASP A 177 -17.00 2.94 7.12
N THR A 178 -17.10 4.27 7.20
CA THR A 178 -17.59 5.12 6.12
C THR A 178 -16.60 6.24 5.84
N TYR A 179 -16.40 6.57 4.57
CA TYR A 179 -15.54 7.68 4.19
C TYR A 179 -16.16 9.02 4.60
N VAL A 180 -15.42 9.76 5.43
CA VAL A 180 -15.76 11.12 5.82
C VAL A 180 -14.76 12.07 5.15
N PRO A 181 -15.20 12.96 4.23
CA PRO A 181 -14.30 13.92 3.60
C PRO A 181 -13.57 14.78 4.63
N SER A 182 -12.31 15.11 4.36
CA SER A 182 -11.54 15.97 5.25
C SER A 182 -12.22 17.34 5.46
N LYS A 183 -11.98 17.94 6.63
CA LYS A 183 -12.56 19.27 6.98
C LYS A 183 -12.16 20.34 5.98
N GLY A 184 -10.99 20.27 5.39
CA GLY A 184 -10.53 21.16 4.32
C GLY A 184 -11.34 21.01 3.02
N ASN A 185 -11.66 19.79 2.62
CA ASN A 185 -12.46 19.50 1.42
C ASN A 185 -13.94 19.80 1.61
N GLN A 186 -14.47 19.70 2.82
CA GLN A 186 -15.86 20.09 3.12
C GLN A 186 -16.16 21.55 2.82
N LYS A 187 -15.19 22.46 3.02
CA LYS A 187 -15.32 23.88 2.66
C LYS A 187 -15.40 24.08 1.14
N LYS A 188 -14.60 23.35 0.35
CA LYS A 188 -14.62 23.42 -1.12
C LYS A 188 -15.92 22.88 -1.71
N LEU A 189 -16.47 21.80 -1.18
CA LEU A 189 -17.73 21.22 -1.62
C LEU A 189 -18.95 22.15 -1.36
N LYS A 190 -18.93 22.91 -0.25
CA LYS A 190 -19.99 23.89 0.06
C LYS A 190 -19.96 25.10 -0.85
N VAL A 191 -18.79 25.52 -1.32
CA VAL A 191 -18.65 26.65 -2.27
C VAL A 191 -19.15 26.26 -3.65
N ASN A 192 -18.89 25.05 -4.12
CA ASN A 192 -19.32 24.58 -5.44
C ASN A 192 -20.82 24.26 -5.53
N LYS A 193 -21.53 24.08 -4.41
CA LYS A 193 -22.99 23.91 -4.39
C LYS A 193 -23.76 25.22 -4.37
N LYS A 194 -23.08 26.38 -4.30
CA LYS A 194 -23.70 27.73 -4.31
C LYS A 194 -23.50 28.47 -5.64
N LYS A 195 -22.99 27.81 -6.66
CA LYS A 195 -22.92 28.27 -8.05
C LYS A 195 -23.84 27.38 -8.90
#